data_82d88aaba74ce498f89bf62402dee573
#
_entry.id   82d88aaba74ce498f89bf62402dee573
#
_cell.length_a   1.000
_cell.length_b   1.000
_cell.length_c   1.000
_cell.angle_alpha   90.00
_cell.angle_beta   90.00
_cell.angle_gamma   90.00
#
_symmetry.space_group_name_H-M   'P 1'
#
loop_
_entity.id
_entity.type
_entity.pdbx_description
1 polymer ?
#
loop_
_entity_poly.entity_id
_entity_poly.type
_entity_poly.pdbx_seq_one_letter_code
_entity_poly.pdbx_strand_id
1 'polypeptide(L)'
;SIDIDISKSKKWASNSLKIIIDKSPIINRKYKKKFKAKIIVHYDFGICSFKGKVRQTGDNKDHIEYNGFKAKQSLNVDLDTGNILSATSFKLLLPNTRGGDNEIFGTLLLRQLGYIAPKTFSVRSRINSDIISYTFQENPKKELLERNGRREGPIFEGDESLVGENFLTAKSDKFWKVRKHIVGARLANANWPKKSAKYL
;
A
#
# COMPACT_ATOMS: atom_id res chain seq x y z
N SER A 1 -1.75 16.14 8.89
CA SER A 1 -1.34 15.93 7.49
C SER A 1 0.03 15.27 7.40
N ILE A 2 0.38 14.72 6.22
CA ILE A 2 1.66 14.04 5.98
C ILE A 2 2.32 14.64 4.75
N ASP A 3 3.54 15.14 4.90
CA ASP A 3 4.36 15.64 3.81
C ASP A 3 5.46 14.63 3.49
N ILE A 4 5.69 14.37 2.21
CA ILE A 4 6.72 13.42 1.74
C ILE A 4 7.59 14.11 0.68
N ASP A 5 8.84 14.35 1.04
CA ASP A 5 9.85 14.87 0.12
C ASP A 5 10.69 13.70 -0.40
N ILE A 6 10.43 13.27 -1.64
CA ILE A 6 11.10 12.14 -2.27
C ILE A 6 12.42 12.58 -2.89
N SER A 7 13.51 11.96 -2.46
CA SER A 7 14.84 12.18 -3.04
C SER A 7 14.86 11.78 -4.51
N LYS A 8 15.65 12.49 -5.32
CA LYS A 8 15.76 12.23 -6.76
C LYS A 8 14.41 12.37 -7.49
N SER A 9 13.69 13.45 -7.23
CA SER A 9 12.36 13.74 -7.78
C SER A 9 12.24 13.55 -9.29
N LYS A 10 13.27 13.94 -10.07
CA LYS A 10 13.33 13.70 -11.53
C LYS A 10 13.29 12.19 -11.88
N LYS A 11 14.02 11.34 -11.12
CA LYS A 11 13.99 9.87 -11.33
C LYS A 11 12.65 9.27 -10.91
N TRP A 12 12.04 9.81 -9.86
CA TRP A 12 10.71 9.45 -9.43
C TRP A 12 9.67 9.76 -10.53
N ALA A 13 9.65 10.99 -11.04
CA ALA A 13 8.76 11.39 -12.14
C ALA A 13 8.97 10.56 -13.40
N SER A 14 10.24 10.32 -13.80
CA SER A 14 10.56 9.43 -14.92
C SER A 14 10.03 8.00 -14.72
N ASN A 15 10.10 7.48 -13.50
CA ASN A 15 9.55 6.16 -13.19
C ASN A 15 8.01 6.13 -13.33
N SER A 16 7.33 7.19 -12.89
CA SER A 16 5.88 7.35 -13.02
C SER A 16 5.45 7.40 -14.49
N LEU A 17 6.16 8.16 -15.32
CA LEU A 17 5.90 8.22 -16.77
C LEU A 17 6.09 6.86 -17.45
N LYS A 18 7.10 6.09 -17.07
CA LYS A 18 7.31 4.74 -17.60
C LYS A 18 6.15 3.80 -17.29
N ILE A 19 5.53 3.92 -16.12
CA ILE A 19 4.33 3.14 -15.77
C ILE A 19 3.17 3.54 -16.66
N ILE A 20 2.98 4.84 -16.89
CA ILE A 20 1.87 5.36 -17.69
C ILE A 20 1.99 4.90 -19.15
N ILE A 21 3.19 4.99 -19.73
CA ILE A 21 3.46 4.65 -21.13
C ILE A 21 3.47 3.13 -21.36
N ASP A 22 3.81 2.33 -20.37
CA ASP A 22 3.78 0.86 -20.48
C ASP A 22 2.37 0.39 -20.87
N LYS A 23 2.25 -0.42 -21.92
CA LYS A 23 0.95 -0.89 -22.43
C LYS A 23 0.28 -1.94 -21.54
N SER A 24 1.02 -2.52 -20.57
CA SER A 24 0.46 -3.49 -19.62
C SER A 24 -0.61 -2.86 -18.75
N PRO A 25 -1.75 -3.51 -18.51
CA PRO A 25 -2.76 -3.04 -17.54
C PRO A 25 -2.27 -3.17 -16.10
N ILE A 26 -1.24 -3.99 -15.87
CA ILE A 26 -0.65 -4.27 -14.56
C ILE A 26 0.64 -3.48 -14.40
N ILE A 27 0.85 -2.94 -13.21
CA ILE A 27 2.09 -2.24 -12.85
C ILE A 27 3.20 -3.27 -12.59
N ASN A 28 4.11 -3.40 -13.54
CA ASN A 28 5.22 -4.35 -13.44
C ASN A 28 6.12 -4.07 -12.22
N ARG A 29 6.60 -5.14 -11.58
CA ARG A 29 7.49 -5.07 -10.39
C ARG A 29 8.75 -4.24 -10.62
N LYS A 30 9.28 -4.18 -11.86
CA LYS A 30 10.44 -3.35 -12.23
C LYS A 30 10.26 -1.85 -11.93
N TYR A 31 9.02 -1.37 -11.86
CA TYR A 31 8.68 0.02 -11.56
C TYR A 31 8.48 0.29 -10.06
N LYS A 32 8.32 -0.75 -9.24
CA LYS A 32 8.12 -0.62 -7.78
C LYS A 32 9.45 -0.39 -7.03
N LYS A 33 10.28 0.52 -7.56
CA LYS A 33 11.59 0.87 -7.00
C LYS A 33 11.41 1.70 -5.73
N LYS A 34 12.29 1.47 -4.74
CA LYS A 34 12.33 2.26 -3.50
C LYS A 34 13.18 3.52 -3.68
N PHE A 35 12.64 4.64 -3.24
CA PHE A 35 13.30 5.94 -3.20
C PHE A 35 13.42 6.38 -1.75
N LYS A 36 14.55 6.97 -1.37
CA LYS A 36 14.70 7.62 -0.06
C LYS A 36 13.78 8.82 0.01
N ALA A 37 13.18 9.07 1.17
CA ALA A 37 12.31 10.19 1.39
C ALA A 37 12.46 10.73 2.81
N LYS A 38 12.15 12.01 2.98
CA LYS A 38 11.87 12.63 4.27
C LYS A 38 10.36 12.68 4.43
N ILE A 39 9.87 12.22 5.55
CA ILE A 39 8.44 12.18 5.89
C ILE A 39 8.24 13.13 7.07
N ILE A 40 7.36 14.10 6.91
CA ILE A 40 7.01 15.08 7.94
C ILE A 40 5.53 14.90 8.26
N VAL A 41 5.23 14.69 9.52
CA VAL A 41 3.85 14.52 10.00
C VAL A 41 3.50 15.71 10.88
N HIS A 42 2.41 16.36 10.52
CA HIS A 42 1.84 17.46 11.29
C HIS A 42 0.68 16.91 12.12
N TYR A 43 0.90 16.82 13.41
CA TYR A 43 -0.10 16.52 14.43
C TYR A 43 -0.62 17.82 15.06
N ASP A 44 -1.72 17.74 15.78
CA ASP A 44 -2.27 18.90 16.50
C ASP A 44 -1.34 19.37 17.63
N PHE A 45 -0.54 18.43 18.18
CA PHE A 45 0.40 18.69 19.26
C PHE A 45 1.83 19.01 18.79
N GLY A 46 2.10 18.97 17.46
CA GLY A 46 3.44 19.28 16.95
C GLY A 46 3.81 18.59 15.66
N ILE A 47 5.06 18.73 15.24
CA ILE A 47 5.58 18.23 13.98
C ILE A 47 6.66 17.20 14.23
N CYS A 48 6.54 16.04 13.61
CA CYS A 48 7.52 14.96 13.65
C CYS A 48 8.15 14.74 12.27
N SER A 49 9.45 14.46 12.23
CA SER A 49 10.18 14.21 11.00
C SER A 49 10.84 12.83 11.03
N PHE A 50 10.65 12.06 9.97
CA PHE A 50 11.16 10.71 9.81
C PHE A 50 11.96 10.57 8.51
N LYS A 51 12.90 9.63 8.49
CA LYS A 51 13.53 9.14 7.26
C LYS A 51 12.86 7.83 6.88
N GLY A 52 12.76 7.57 5.58
CA GLY A 52 12.15 6.35 5.10
C GLY A 52 12.36 6.12 3.62
N LYS A 53 11.67 5.11 3.13
CA LYS A 53 11.68 4.71 1.72
C LYS A 53 10.26 4.70 1.20
N VAL A 54 10.08 5.26 0.02
CA VAL A 54 8.80 5.31 -0.67
C VAL A 54 8.92 4.56 -1.98
N ARG A 55 7.90 3.82 -2.32
CA ARG A 55 7.74 3.20 -3.64
C ARG A 55 6.30 3.33 -4.11
N GLN A 56 6.10 3.26 -5.41
CA GLN A 56 4.77 3.08 -5.97
C GLN A 56 4.16 1.76 -5.48
N THR A 57 2.86 1.74 -5.20
CA THR A 57 2.12 0.55 -4.78
C THR A 57 0.87 0.37 -5.63
N GLY A 58 0.23 -0.80 -5.47
CA GLY A 58 -0.87 -1.26 -6.31
C GLY A 58 -0.38 -2.14 -7.45
N ASP A 59 -1.25 -3.01 -7.92
CA ASP A 59 -0.94 -3.95 -9.00
C ASP A 59 -1.56 -3.49 -10.32
N ASN A 60 -2.67 -2.80 -10.29
CA ASN A 60 -3.36 -2.27 -11.46
C ASN A 60 -3.02 -0.78 -11.69
N LYS A 61 -3.27 -0.31 -12.90
CA LYS A 61 -3.00 1.09 -13.29
C LYS A 61 -3.97 2.12 -12.72
N ASP A 62 -5.06 1.71 -12.10
CA ASP A 62 -5.93 2.59 -11.31
C ASP A 62 -5.19 3.24 -10.12
N HIS A 63 -4.06 2.66 -9.71
CA HIS A 63 -3.16 3.22 -8.70
C HIS A 63 -2.24 4.34 -9.21
N ILE A 64 -2.41 4.79 -10.44
CA ILE A 64 -1.72 5.95 -11.01
C ILE A 64 -2.66 6.75 -11.91
N GLU A 65 -2.86 8.00 -11.56
CA GLU A 65 -3.65 8.97 -12.33
C GLU A 65 -2.72 9.96 -13.00
N TYR A 66 -3.03 10.30 -14.24
CA TYR A 66 -2.28 11.27 -15.03
C TYR A 66 -3.23 12.27 -15.69
N ASN A 67 -2.99 13.55 -15.46
CA ASN A 67 -3.81 14.64 -15.99
C ASN A 67 -3.16 15.43 -17.14
N GLY A 68 -2.18 14.82 -17.83
CA GLY A 68 -1.42 15.48 -18.90
C GLY A 68 -0.16 16.22 -18.41
N PHE A 69 -0.10 16.62 -17.13
CA PHE A 69 1.02 17.38 -16.57
C PHE A 69 1.68 16.65 -15.39
N LYS A 70 0.90 16.04 -14.52
CA LYS A 70 1.37 15.45 -13.28
C LYS A 70 0.81 14.04 -13.09
N ALA A 71 1.62 13.19 -12.51
CA ALA A 71 1.22 11.84 -12.11
C ALA A 71 0.98 11.79 -10.61
N LYS A 72 -0.25 11.48 -10.21
CA LYS A 72 -0.60 11.11 -8.83
C LYS A 72 -0.57 9.60 -8.73
N GLN A 73 -0.07 9.05 -7.63
CA GLN A 73 0.04 7.60 -7.50
C GLN A 73 -0.09 7.14 -6.07
N SER A 74 -0.60 5.94 -5.90
CA SER A 74 -0.60 5.26 -4.62
C SER A 74 0.81 4.90 -4.19
N LEU A 75 1.13 5.10 -2.92
CA LEU A 75 2.47 4.96 -2.34
C LEU A 75 2.48 3.91 -1.25
N ASN A 76 3.57 3.16 -1.16
CA ASN A 76 3.95 2.44 0.05
C ASN A 76 5.12 3.17 0.70
N VAL A 77 5.01 3.43 1.99
CA VAL A 77 6.00 4.11 2.82
C VAL A 77 6.51 3.13 3.87
N ASP A 78 7.83 2.97 3.94
CA ASP A 78 8.52 2.24 5.00
C ASP A 78 9.37 3.24 5.77
N LEU A 79 9.13 3.43 7.06
CA LEU A 79 9.97 4.28 7.93
C LEU A 79 11.25 3.53 8.29
N ASP A 80 12.38 4.23 8.30
CA ASP A 80 13.66 3.64 8.73
C ASP A 80 13.70 3.50 10.27
N THR A 81 13.09 4.46 11.00
CA THR A 81 12.96 4.47 12.45
C THR A 81 11.68 5.18 12.86
N GLY A 82 11.15 4.85 14.06
CA GLY A 82 9.94 5.45 14.59
C GLY A 82 8.67 4.89 13.98
N ASN A 83 7.56 5.53 14.29
CA ASN A 83 6.25 5.11 13.82
C ASN A 83 5.29 6.30 13.66
N ILE A 84 4.26 6.13 12.86
CA ILE A 84 3.12 7.04 12.75
C ILE A 84 1.90 6.29 13.24
N LEU A 85 1.33 6.70 14.38
CA LEU A 85 0.19 6.03 15.01
C LEU A 85 0.43 4.52 15.20
N SER A 86 1.64 4.13 15.64
CA SER A 86 2.12 2.75 15.80
C SER A 86 2.38 1.99 14.48
N ALA A 87 2.27 2.62 13.33
CA ALA A 87 2.61 2.00 12.05
C ALA A 87 4.04 2.38 11.65
N THR A 88 4.91 1.40 11.44
CA THR A 88 6.26 1.59 10.89
C THR A 88 6.26 1.56 9.36
N SER A 89 5.17 1.07 8.78
CA SER A 89 4.95 1.03 7.34
C SER A 89 3.47 1.18 7.03
N PHE A 90 3.16 1.92 5.97
CA PHE A 90 1.79 2.22 5.58
C PHE A 90 1.69 2.49 4.08
N LYS A 91 0.47 2.51 3.60
CA LYS A 91 0.13 2.92 2.23
C LYS A 91 -0.60 4.27 2.26
N LEU A 92 -0.36 5.08 1.25
CA LEU A 92 -1.19 6.21 0.87
C LEU A 92 -1.86 5.83 -0.45
N LEU A 93 -3.12 5.50 -0.40
CA LEU A 93 -3.87 5.00 -1.55
C LEU A 93 -4.71 6.13 -2.15
N LEU A 94 -4.74 6.21 -3.48
CA LEU A 94 -5.70 7.07 -4.17
C LEU A 94 -7.11 6.61 -3.81
N PRO A 95 -8.01 7.50 -3.36
CA PRO A 95 -9.32 7.11 -2.83
C PRO A 95 -10.14 6.24 -3.78
N ASN A 96 -10.11 6.56 -5.08
CA ASN A 96 -10.87 5.83 -6.10
C ASN A 96 -10.46 4.36 -6.21
N THR A 97 -9.23 4.00 -5.84
CA THR A 97 -8.74 2.59 -5.90
C THR A 97 -9.35 1.71 -4.82
N ARG A 98 -10.06 2.30 -3.87
CA ARG A 98 -10.66 1.61 -2.69
C ARG A 98 -12.14 1.94 -2.51
N GLY A 99 -12.81 2.39 -3.57
CA GLY A 99 -14.22 2.75 -3.48
C GLY A 99 -14.48 3.95 -2.55
N GLY A 100 -13.59 4.94 -2.54
CA GLY A 100 -13.68 6.11 -1.68
C GLY A 100 -13.55 5.74 -0.20
N ASP A 101 -14.59 6.03 0.58
CA ASP A 101 -14.61 5.79 2.03
C ASP A 101 -14.97 4.34 2.43
N ASN A 102 -15.29 3.46 1.47
CA ASN A 102 -15.69 2.08 1.76
C ASN A 102 -14.60 1.29 2.52
N GLU A 103 -13.34 1.48 2.16
CA GLU A 103 -12.21 0.85 2.87
C GLU A 103 -12.10 1.35 4.31
N ILE A 104 -12.33 2.66 4.53
CA ILE A 104 -12.31 3.27 5.87
C ILE A 104 -13.46 2.71 6.69
N PHE A 105 -14.67 2.71 6.15
CA PHE A 105 -15.84 2.17 6.83
C PHE A 105 -15.68 0.69 7.15
N GLY A 106 -15.25 -0.13 6.19
CA GLY A 106 -15.06 -1.56 6.37
C GLY A 106 -14.04 -1.88 7.47
N THR A 107 -12.90 -1.20 7.51
CA THR A 107 -11.88 -1.41 8.54
C THR A 107 -12.33 -0.92 9.92
N LEU A 108 -13.09 0.17 9.99
CA LEU A 108 -13.70 0.66 11.24
C LEU A 108 -14.72 -0.34 11.78
N LEU A 109 -15.60 -0.85 10.93
CA LEU A 109 -16.61 -1.86 11.29
C LEU A 109 -15.95 -3.14 11.82
N LEU A 110 -14.94 -3.67 11.13
CA LEU A 110 -14.20 -4.83 11.57
C LEU A 110 -13.59 -4.63 12.96
N ARG A 111 -13.01 -3.46 13.22
CA ARG A 111 -12.43 -3.14 14.53
C ARG A 111 -13.50 -3.05 15.62
N GLN A 112 -14.67 -2.46 15.33
CA GLN A 112 -15.80 -2.41 16.25
C GLN A 112 -16.33 -3.81 16.59
N LEU A 113 -16.29 -4.73 15.65
CA LEU A 113 -16.64 -6.14 15.83
C LEU A 113 -15.56 -6.97 16.53
N GLY A 114 -14.44 -6.35 16.96
CA GLY A 114 -13.35 -7.03 17.66
C GLY A 114 -12.36 -7.77 16.75
N TYR A 115 -12.45 -7.60 15.44
CA TYR A 115 -11.46 -8.15 14.51
C TYR A 115 -10.19 -7.29 14.43
N ILE A 116 -9.07 -7.95 14.12
CA ILE A 116 -7.82 -7.26 13.83
C ILE A 116 -7.92 -6.66 12.43
N ALA A 117 -7.92 -5.33 12.37
CA ALA A 117 -7.94 -4.61 11.10
C ALA A 117 -6.94 -3.43 11.13
N PRO A 118 -6.37 -3.06 9.98
CA PRO A 118 -5.42 -1.96 9.89
C PRO A 118 -6.07 -0.62 10.26
N LYS A 119 -5.27 0.33 10.71
CA LYS A 119 -5.71 1.73 10.80
C LYS A 119 -5.88 2.26 9.40
N THR A 120 -7.09 2.79 9.12
CA THR A 120 -7.45 3.35 7.82
C THR A 120 -8.23 4.65 8.04
N PHE A 121 -7.81 5.71 7.38
CA PHE A 121 -8.45 7.03 7.49
C PHE A 121 -8.04 7.92 6.31
N SER A 122 -8.83 8.95 6.04
CA SER A 122 -8.48 9.97 5.05
C SER A 122 -7.40 10.89 5.57
N VAL A 123 -6.42 11.22 4.75
CA VAL A 123 -5.33 12.13 5.11
C VAL A 123 -4.94 13.01 3.94
N ARG A 124 -4.79 14.31 4.21
CA ARG A 124 -4.21 15.26 3.27
C ARG A 124 -2.69 15.09 3.29
N SER A 125 -2.09 14.90 2.12
CA SER A 125 -0.64 14.72 2.00
C SER A 125 -0.07 15.60 0.90
N ARG A 126 1.12 16.12 1.15
CA ARG A 126 1.94 16.80 0.14
C ARG A 126 3.05 15.85 -0.31
N ILE A 127 3.04 15.48 -1.56
CA ILE A 127 4.09 14.64 -2.17
C ILE A 127 4.96 15.52 -3.06
N ASN A 128 6.18 15.80 -2.62
CA ASN A 128 7.03 16.87 -3.18
C ASN A 128 6.25 18.20 -3.18
N SER A 129 5.75 18.64 -4.34
CA SER A 129 4.97 19.88 -4.49
C SER A 129 3.46 19.68 -4.59
N ASP A 130 2.98 18.45 -4.69
CA ASP A 130 1.58 18.16 -5.02
C ASP A 130 0.77 17.79 -3.79
N ILE A 131 -0.31 18.52 -3.55
CA ILE A 131 -1.23 18.26 -2.44
C ILE A 131 -2.35 17.34 -2.93
N ILE A 132 -2.53 16.21 -2.25
CA ILE A 132 -3.45 15.15 -2.63
C ILE A 132 -4.12 14.62 -1.35
N SER A 133 -5.41 14.33 -1.42
CA SER A 133 -6.09 13.56 -0.39
C SER A 133 -5.88 12.07 -0.65
N TYR A 134 -5.42 11.35 0.36
CA TYR A 134 -5.17 9.91 0.30
C TYR A 134 -5.98 9.16 1.35
N THR A 135 -6.22 7.89 1.11
CA THR A 135 -6.56 6.95 2.16
C THR A 135 -5.27 6.40 2.76
N PHE A 136 -5.00 6.74 4.02
CA PHE A 136 -3.95 6.09 4.81
C PHE A 136 -4.39 4.68 5.16
N GLN A 137 -3.52 3.71 4.98
CA GLN A 137 -3.75 2.34 5.43
C GLN A 137 -2.46 1.76 6.01
N GLU A 138 -2.52 1.35 7.26
CA GLU A 138 -1.44 0.64 7.92
C GLU A 138 -1.11 -0.66 7.17
N ASN A 139 0.17 -0.97 6.98
CA ASN A 139 0.55 -2.27 6.45
C ASN A 139 0.42 -3.35 7.55
N PRO A 140 -0.04 -4.56 7.19
CA PRO A 140 -0.13 -5.67 8.13
C PRO A 140 1.27 -6.18 8.48
N LYS A 141 1.84 -5.61 9.53
CA LYS A 141 3.13 -6.00 10.12
C LYS A 141 2.95 -6.41 11.58
N LYS A 142 4.04 -6.77 12.24
CA LYS A 142 4.03 -7.19 13.65
C LYS A 142 3.35 -6.16 14.56
N GLU A 143 3.55 -4.87 14.29
CA GLU A 143 2.99 -3.78 15.10
C GLU A 143 1.45 -3.80 15.11
N LEU A 144 0.83 -4.30 14.03
CA LEU A 144 -0.61 -4.53 13.98
C LEU A 144 -1.04 -5.60 14.99
N LEU A 145 -0.28 -6.68 15.12
CA LEU A 145 -0.55 -7.77 16.07
C LEU A 145 -0.29 -7.31 17.50
N GLU A 146 0.88 -6.71 17.76
CA GLU A 146 1.29 -6.20 19.07
C GLU A 146 0.26 -5.22 19.66
N ARG A 147 -0.21 -4.27 18.84
CA ARG A 147 -1.24 -3.30 19.26
C ARG A 147 -2.57 -3.96 19.63
N ASN A 148 -2.88 -5.11 19.06
CA ASN A 148 -4.09 -5.88 19.36
C ASN A 148 -3.84 -6.98 20.42
N GLY A 149 -2.76 -6.88 21.20
CA GLY A 149 -2.43 -7.85 22.25
C GLY A 149 -2.09 -9.25 21.75
N ARG A 150 -1.67 -9.36 20.48
CA ARG A 150 -1.27 -10.63 19.87
C ARG A 150 0.24 -10.74 19.80
N ARG A 151 0.75 -11.95 19.96
CA ARG A 151 2.17 -12.24 19.73
C ARG A 151 2.52 -12.05 18.26
N GLU A 152 3.78 -11.72 17.98
CA GLU A 152 4.29 -11.70 16.63
C GLU A 152 4.08 -13.07 15.97
N GLY A 153 3.52 -13.05 14.76
CA GLY A 153 3.17 -14.26 14.04
C GLY A 153 2.99 -13.99 12.55
N PRO A 154 2.81 -15.03 11.75
CA PRO A 154 2.52 -14.87 10.33
C PRO A 154 1.15 -14.22 10.13
N ILE A 155 1.09 -13.25 9.20
CA ILE A 155 -0.15 -12.66 8.73
C ILE A 155 -0.31 -13.10 7.28
N PHE A 156 -1.40 -13.79 6.98
CA PHE A 156 -1.71 -14.24 5.63
C PHE A 156 -2.72 -13.29 4.98
N GLU A 157 -2.53 -13.03 3.71
CA GLU A 157 -3.51 -12.34 2.86
C GLU A 157 -3.79 -13.18 1.61
N GLY A 158 -4.96 -12.99 0.99
CA GLY A 158 -5.27 -13.61 -0.30
C GLY A 158 -4.28 -13.16 -1.37
N ASP A 159 -3.84 -14.08 -2.22
CA ASP A 159 -2.97 -13.77 -3.36
C ASP A 159 -3.79 -13.70 -4.65
N GLU A 160 -4.07 -12.48 -5.10
CA GLU A 160 -4.80 -12.22 -6.34
C GLU A 160 -3.87 -12.22 -7.58
N SER A 161 -2.56 -12.39 -7.42
CA SER A 161 -1.61 -12.33 -8.53
C SER A 161 -1.88 -13.42 -9.57
N LEU A 162 -2.30 -14.60 -9.13
CA LEU A 162 -2.69 -15.70 -10.01
C LEU A 162 -4.00 -15.42 -10.80
N VAL A 163 -4.86 -14.58 -10.25
CA VAL A 163 -6.12 -14.19 -10.91
C VAL A 163 -5.82 -13.22 -12.06
N GLY A 164 -4.88 -12.30 -11.88
CA GLY A 164 -4.50 -11.31 -12.88
C GLY A 164 -3.92 -11.91 -14.16
N GLU A 165 -3.06 -12.91 -14.05
CA GLU A 165 -2.47 -13.60 -15.21
C GLU A 165 -3.52 -14.40 -15.99
N ASN A 166 -4.44 -15.06 -15.31
CA ASN A 166 -5.52 -15.83 -15.94
C ASN A 166 -6.64 -14.94 -16.48
N PHE A 167 -6.86 -13.74 -15.92
CA PHE A 167 -7.86 -12.78 -16.41
C PHE A 167 -7.56 -12.27 -17.82
N LEU A 168 -6.27 -12.10 -18.15
CA LEU A 168 -5.86 -11.65 -19.48
C LEU A 168 -5.94 -12.77 -20.55
N THR A 169 -6.01 -14.03 -20.14
CA THR A 169 -6.01 -15.19 -21.04
C THR A 169 -7.36 -15.92 -21.10
N ALA A 170 -8.26 -15.69 -20.15
CA ALA A 170 -9.54 -16.41 -20.07
C ALA A 170 -10.67 -15.65 -20.77
N LYS A 171 -11.29 -16.29 -21.77
CA LYS A 171 -12.65 -15.94 -22.21
C LYS A 171 -13.61 -16.04 -21.03
N SER A 172 -14.58 -15.11 -20.96
CA SER A 172 -15.42 -14.80 -19.79
C SER A 172 -15.97 -15.96 -18.95
N ASP A 173 -16.34 -17.07 -19.57
CA ASP A 173 -16.97 -18.21 -18.88
C ASP A 173 -16.00 -19.09 -18.07
N LYS A 174 -14.72 -19.09 -18.41
CA LYS A 174 -13.68 -19.81 -17.67
C LYS A 174 -13.22 -19.04 -16.43
N PHE A 175 -13.36 -17.71 -16.42
CA PHE A 175 -12.91 -16.85 -15.33
C PHE A 175 -13.59 -17.16 -13.99
N TRP A 176 -14.92 -17.31 -14.00
CA TRP A 176 -15.66 -17.63 -12.77
C TRP A 176 -15.40 -19.05 -12.25
N LYS A 177 -15.11 -20.01 -13.13
CA LYS A 177 -14.70 -21.36 -12.73
C LYS A 177 -13.32 -21.38 -12.09
N VAL A 178 -12.38 -20.62 -12.63
CA VAL A 178 -11.01 -20.50 -12.11
C VAL A 178 -11.01 -19.80 -10.75
N ARG A 179 -11.80 -18.72 -10.58
CA ARG A 179 -11.90 -17.98 -9.32
C ARG A 179 -12.36 -18.81 -8.12
N LYS A 180 -13.16 -19.87 -8.36
CA LYS A 180 -13.61 -20.79 -7.29
C LYS A 180 -12.50 -21.70 -6.76
N HIS A 181 -11.40 -21.89 -7.47
CA HIS A 181 -10.39 -22.89 -7.18
C HIS A 181 -8.99 -22.34 -6.89
N ILE A 182 -8.76 -21.04 -7.10
CA ILE A 182 -7.46 -20.44 -6.83
C ILE A 182 -7.57 -19.61 -5.56
N VAL A 183 -7.40 -20.28 -4.44
CA VAL A 183 -7.14 -19.62 -3.14
C VAL A 183 -5.64 -19.71 -2.90
N GLY A 184 -4.90 -18.74 -3.40
CA GLY A 184 -3.52 -18.53 -3.00
C GLY A 184 -3.50 -17.71 -1.71
N ALA A 185 -2.67 -18.08 -0.76
CA ALA A 185 -2.35 -17.26 0.39
C ALA A 185 -0.88 -16.88 0.34
N ARG A 186 -0.57 -15.63 0.66
CA ARG A 186 0.80 -15.14 0.79
C ARG A 186 1.02 -14.49 2.14
N LEU A 187 2.26 -14.47 2.61
CA LEU A 187 2.63 -13.74 3.82
C LEU A 187 2.57 -12.23 3.56
N ALA A 188 1.68 -11.55 4.28
CA ALA A 188 1.56 -10.10 4.24
C ALA A 188 2.71 -9.41 4.99
N ASN A 189 3.20 -10.02 6.08
CA ASN A 189 4.33 -9.54 6.86
C ASN A 189 5.63 -10.23 6.41
N ALA A 190 6.14 -9.86 5.25
CA ALA A 190 7.34 -10.46 4.63
C ALA A 190 8.62 -10.48 5.50
N ASN A 191 8.60 -9.84 6.67
CA ASN A 191 9.68 -9.85 7.64
C ASN A 191 9.54 -10.94 8.70
N TRP A 192 8.50 -11.78 8.63
CA TRP A 192 8.45 -12.97 9.45
C TRP A 192 9.71 -13.80 9.21
N PRO A 193 10.52 -14.11 10.22
CA PRO A 193 11.80 -14.76 10.03
C PRO A 193 11.61 -16.09 9.29
N LYS A 194 12.32 -16.28 8.19
CA LYS A 194 12.32 -17.54 7.44
C LYS A 194 12.65 -18.76 8.31
N LYS A 195 13.32 -18.54 9.46
CA LYS A 195 13.62 -19.57 10.45
C LYS A 195 12.36 -20.07 11.18
N SER A 196 11.35 -19.22 11.36
CA SER A 196 10.09 -19.60 12.04
C SER A 196 9.14 -20.37 11.11
N ALA A 197 9.28 -20.23 9.80
CA ALA A 197 8.52 -21.01 8.82
C ALA A 197 8.87 -22.50 8.79
N LYS A 198 9.92 -22.92 9.49
CA LYS A 198 10.27 -24.36 9.67
C LYS A 198 9.41 -25.06 10.73
N TYR A 199 8.60 -24.34 11.48
CA TYR A 199 7.74 -24.87 12.54
C TYR A 199 6.25 -24.78 12.21
N LEU A 200 5.92 -24.39 10.96
CA LEU A 200 4.61 -24.49 10.35
C LEU A 200 4.60 -25.66 9.33
#